data_e27b1d3db6ced9891251efce4fc16205
#
_entry.id   e27b1d3db6ced9891251efce4fc16205
#
_cell.length_a   1.000
_cell.length_b   1.000
_cell.length_c   1.000
_cell.angle_alpha   90.00
_cell.angle_beta   90.00
_cell.angle_gamma   90.00
#
_symmetry.space_group_name_H-M   'P 1'
#
loop_
_entity.id
_entity.type
_entity.pdbx_description
1 polymer ?
#
loop_
_entity_poly.entity_id
_entity_poly.type
_entity_poly.pdbx_seq_one_letter_code
_entity_poly.pdbx_strand_id
1 'polypeptide(L)'
;MRWTAEQVLALAPDDASRRAGSGLGAAGPWSGAGCGEGVVWGQCEGSGRTPYRTVVETAGPAYSCTCPSRKAPCKHVLGLLLLWAADGAAVPDGAEPPDWAARWLAGRRAGAAGAARKAAGGPPADPEAARRRAERRAARVTAGAEELERRLTDLVRGGLAAAGQQGYGLWEETAARMVDAQAPGLAGRVRELGAIPGSGPGWPVRLLEECALTHLLDRAWLAADRLPAPLAATVRTRVGLPAAPGGTAVRDRWLVLAQYDTGDGRLTTRRLWLYGAESGRTALLLSFGAAGRAPALALPVGAVVDGELTPHAGSGQLRAEPGEPLLPVAGPAVPPPGGPVGAALDAYGRALREDPWLDSWPVTLAGVVPARAEYGWQLADADGREALPLTGGDRTRPGLWRLLALSGGAPVTVFGECGHRGFTPLAAWSPDAPSETVPLL
;
A
#
# COMPACT_ATOMS: atom_id res chain seq x y z
N MET A 1 7.01 -6.94 23.64
CA MET A 1 5.76 -6.19 23.91
C MET A 1 4.62 -6.89 23.17
N ARG A 2 3.44 -7.00 23.78
CA ARG A 2 2.23 -7.58 23.17
C ARG A 2 1.40 -6.47 22.52
N TRP A 3 0.76 -6.77 21.41
CA TRP A 3 -0.17 -5.83 20.77
C TRP A 3 -1.43 -5.64 21.60
N THR A 4 -2.14 -4.54 21.38
CA THR A 4 -3.48 -4.35 21.96
C THR A 4 -4.53 -5.14 21.16
N ALA A 5 -5.67 -5.43 21.79
CA ALA A 5 -6.78 -6.09 21.08
C ALA A 5 -7.24 -5.27 19.86
N GLU A 6 -7.23 -3.95 19.94
CA GLU A 6 -7.58 -3.07 18.82
C GLU A 6 -6.60 -3.17 17.66
N GLN A 7 -5.29 -3.19 17.95
CA GLN A 7 -4.25 -3.38 16.93
C GLN A 7 -4.41 -4.73 16.24
N VAL A 8 -4.75 -5.79 16.97
CA VAL A 8 -5.02 -7.11 16.37
C VAL A 8 -6.28 -7.06 15.50
N LEU A 9 -7.35 -6.44 15.97
CA LEU A 9 -8.61 -6.34 15.21
C LEU A 9 -8.50 -5.45 13.97
N ALA A 10 -7.56 -4.49 13.97
CA ALA A 10 -7.24 -3.68 12.79
C ALA A 10 -6.61 -4.49 11.64
N LEU A 11 -6.06 -5.68 11.92
CA LEU A 11 -5.57 -6.60 10.88
C LEU A 11 -6.69 -7.37 10.17
N ALA A 12 -7.92 -7.36 10.70
CA ALA A 12 -9.02 -8.14 10.14
C ALA A 12 -9.40 -7.62 8.75
N PRO A 13 -9.53 -8.51 7.74
CA PRO A 13 -9.85 -8.08 6.37
C PRO A 13 -11.29 -7.56 6.22
N ASP A 14 -12.17 -7.91 7.13
CA ASP A 14 -13.58 -7.48 7.16
C ASP A 14 -14.22 -7.71 8.55
N ASP A 15 -15.42 -7.13 8.76
CA ASP A 15 -16.16 -7.24 10.02
C ASP A 15 -16.58 -8.68 10.36
N ALA A 16 -16.81 -9.52 9.37
CA ALA A 16 -17.12 -10.92 9.61
C ALA A 16 -15.92 -11.67 10.17
N SER A 17 -14.72 -11.40 9.64
CA SER A 17 -13.45 -11.93 10.14
C SER A 17 -13.14 -11.39 11.54
N ARG A 18 -13.41 -10.12 11.79
CA ARG A 18 -13.28 -9.46 13.09
C ARG A 18 -14.11 -10.17 14.15
N ARG A 19 -15.41 -10.33 13.91
CA ARG A 19 -16.33 -11.03 14.82
C ARG A 19 -15.91 -12.50 15.03
N ALA A 20 -15.60 -13.21 13.95
CA ALA A 20 -15.19 -14.61 14.04
C ALA A 20 -13.86 -14.80 14.76
N GLY A 21 -12.91 -13.87 14.62
CA GLY A 21 -11.65 -13.85 15.35
C GLY A 21 -11.84 -13.55 16.83
N SER A 22 -12.69 -12.56 17.17
CA SER A 22 -13.03 -12.24 18.56
C SER A 22 -13.63 -13.44 19.30
N GLY A 23 -14.46 -14.25 18.65
CA GLY A 23 -15.01 -15.47 19.23
C GLY A 23 -13.96 -16.56 19.54
N LEU A 24 -12.75 -16.44 19.01
CA LEU A 24 -11.63 -17.37 19.28
C LEU A 24 -10.53 -16.76 20.16
N GLY A 25 -10.74 -15.57 20.71
CA GLY A 25 -9.78 -14.87 21.57
C GLY A 25 -9.66 -15.40 23.00
N ALA A 26 -10.37 -16.46 23.36
CA ALA A 26 -10.29 -17.12 24.66
C ALA A 26 -9.47 -18.42 24.60
N ALA A 27 -8.92 -18.88 25.73
CA ALA A 27 -8.03 -20.05 25.78
C ALA A 27 -8.70 -21.37 25.38
N GLY A 28 -10.01 -21.53 25.62
CA GLY A 28 -10.75 -22.79 25.48
C GLY A 28 -10.50 -23.57 24.17
N PRO A 29 -10.60 -22.96 22.99
CA PRO A 29 -10.39 -23.67 21.72
C PRO A 29 -8.93 -23.91 21.36
N TRP A 30 -7.95 -23.46 22.18
CA TRP A 30 -6.53 -23.53 21.88
C TRP A 30 -5.79 -24.57 22.71
N SER A 31 -4.82 -25.23 22.09
CA SER A 31 -3.90 -26.16 22.73
C SER A 31 -2.46 -25.90 22.23
N GLY A 32 -1.48 -26.18 23.11
CA GLY A 32 -0.07 -26.01 22.77
C GLY A 32 0.31 -24.61 22.32
N ALA A 33 -0.39 -23.59 22.84
CA ALA A 33 -0.09 -22.20 22.54
C ALA A 33 1.15 -21.75 23.31
N GLY A 34 1.95 -20.87 22.66
CA GLY A 34 3.14 -20.28 23.25
C GLY A 34 3.70 -19.17 22.40
N CYS A 35 4.61 -18.40 22.96
CA CYS A 35 5.37 -17.41 22.20
C CYS A 35 6.83 -17.36 22.62
N GLY A 36 7.69 -17.04 21.66
CA GLY A 36 9.13 -16.90 21.86
C GLY A 36 9.78 -16.36 20.59
N GLU A 37 10.90 -15.66 20.71
CA GLU A 37 11.67 -15.10 19.58
C GLU A 37 10.86 -14.29 18.57
N GLY A 38 9.83 -13.54 19.02
CA GLY A 38 8.98 -12.74 18.17
C GLY A 38 7.92 -13.54 17.39
N VAL A 39 7.63 -14.76 17.81
CA VAL A 39 6.67 -15.67 17.17
C VAL A 39 5.63 -16.14 18.17
N VAL A 40 4.38 -16.23 17.72
CA VAL A 40 3.24 -16.79 18.47
C VAL A 40 2.71 -17.98 17.70
N TRP A 41 2.46 -19.09 18.38
CA TRP A 41 1.89 -20.30 17.77
C TRP A 41 0.81 -20.91 18.65
N GLY A 42 -0.03 -21.74 18.05
CA GLY A 42 -1.06 -22.50 18.74
C GLY A 42 -1.83 -23.41 17.79
N GLN A 43 -2.50 -24.38 18.36
CA GLN A 43 -3.38 -25.28 17.65
C GLN A 43 -4.81 -24.99 18.07
N CYS A 44 -5.65 -24.64 17.09
CA CYS A 44 -7.07 -24.32 17.31
C CYS A 44 -7.94 -25.53 16.97
N GLU A 45 -8.81 -25.94 17.86
CA GLU A 45 -9.84 -26.94 17.57
C GLU A 45 -10.75 -26.44 16.44
N GLY A 46 -11.04 -27.31 15.48
CA GLY A 46 -11.89 -27.04 14.33
C GLY A 46 -13.01 -28.07 14.20
N SER A 47 -13.78 -27.97 13.13
CA SER A 47 -14.84 -28.95 12.82
C SER A 47 -14.31 -30.34 12.40
N GLY A 48 -13.00 -30.46 12.19
CA GLY A 48 -12.33 -31.72 11.80
C GLY A 48 -11.62 -32.41 12.96
N ARG A 49 -11.12 -33.63 12.71
CA ARG A 49 -10.35 -34.40 13.70
C ARG A 49 -8.97 -33.83 14.01
N THR A 50 -8.41 -33.00 13.13
CA THR A 50 -7.07 -32.42 13.27
C THR A 50 -7.19 -30.94 13.59
N PRO A 51 -6.57 -30.45 14.68
CA PRO A 51 -6.54 -29.03 15.00
C PRO A 51 -5.84 -28.21 13.92
N TYR A 52 -6.27 -26.99 13.72
CA TYR A 52 -5.60 -26.05 12.83
C TYR A 52 -4.35 -25.49 13.49
N ARG A 53 -3.20 -25.71 12.87
CA ARG A 53 -1.89 -25.17 13.29
C ARG A 53 -1.78 -23.73 12.80
N THR A 54 -1.58 -22.82 13.75
CA THR A 54 -1.47 -21.39 13.47
C THR A 54 -0.16 -20.86 14.02
N VAL A 55 0.59 -20.13 13.21
CA VAL A 55 1.84 -19.47 13.58
C VAL A 55 1.88 -18.07 13.04
N VAL A 56 2.35 -17.13 13.85
CA VAL A 56 2.43 -15.71 13.53
C VAL A 56 3.78 -15.16 13.97
N GLU A 57 4.51 -14.54 13.06
CA GLU A 57 5.68 -13.74 13.35
C GLU A 57 5.23 -12.31 13.66
N THR A 58 5.49 -11.81 14.87
CA THR A 58 4.95 -10.53 15.34
C THR A 58 5.80 -9.33 14.93
N ALA A 59 7.07 -9.54 14.61
CA ALA A 59 8.02 -8.50 14.19
C ALA A 59 7.82 -7.98 12.75
N GLY A 60 6.95 -8.59 12.00
CA GLY A 60 6.50 -8.19 10.66
C GLY A 60 5.44 -9.20 10.30
N PRO A 61 4.16 -9.00 10.72
CA PRO A 61 3.24 -10.10 10.88
C PRO A 61 3.07 -10.89 9.59
N ALA A 62 3.87 -11.93 9.55
CA ALA A 62 3.68 -13.01 8.63
C ALA A 62 3.01 -14.14 9.40
N TYR A 63 2.11 -14.82 8.77
CA TYR A 63 1.34 -15.87 9.42
C TYR A 63 1.10 -17.06 8.50
N SER A 64 0.92 -18.20 9.11
CA SER A 64 0.46 -19.40 8.45
C SER A 64 -0.62 -20.05 9.29
N CYS A 65 -1.64 -20.57 8.62
CA CYS A 65 -2.68 -21.38 9.24
C CYS A 65 -3.07 -22.51 8.30
N THR A 66 -3.23 -23.72 8.83
CA THR A 66 -3.63 -24.90 8.03
C THR A 66 -5.12 -24.95 7.70
N CYS A 67 -5.92 -23.94 8.10
CA CYS A 67 -7.34 -23.88 7.78
C CYS A 67 -7.58 -23.59 6.28
N PRO A 68 -8.74 -24.01 5.73
CA PRO A 68 -9.07 -23.82 4.32
C PRO A 68 -9.50 -22.38 3.96
N SER A 69 -9.42 -21.44 4.90
CA SER A 69 -9.85 -20.04 4.67
C SER A 69 -8.98 -19.37 3.60
N ARG A 70 -9.63 -18.66 2.68
CA ARG A 70 -8.94 -17.77 1.72
C ARG A 70 -8.73 -16.36 2.27
N LYS A 71 -9.37 -16.02 3.40
CA LYS A 71 -9.19 -14.71 4.05
C LYS A 71 -7.89 -14.71 4.85
N ALA A 72 -7.16 -13.61 4.78
CA ALA A 72 -5.87 -13.47 5.45
C ALA A 72 -5.72 -12.04 6.05
N PRO A 73 -5.52 -11.93 7.37
CA PRO A 73 -5.50 -13.03 8.34
C PRO A 73 -6.85 -13.75 8.47
N CYS A 74 -6.80 -15.07 8.64
CA CYS A 74 -8.01 -15.85 8.94
C CYS A 74 -8.43 -15.67 10.41
N LYS A 75 -9.65 -16.09 10.75
CA LYS A 75 -10.17 -16.01 12.13
C LYS A 75 -9.26 -16.66 13.17
N HIS A 76 -8.52 -17.73 12.82
CA HIS A 76 -7.62 -18.41 13.75
C HIS A 76 -6.35 -17.56 14.02
N VAL A 77 -5.80 -16.88 13.01
CA VAL A 77 -4.69 -15.94 13.20
C VAL A 77 -5.13 -14.79 14.11
N LEU A 78 -6.30 -14.19 13.85
CA LEU A 78 -6.85 -13.13 14.70
C LEU A 78 -7.12 -13.62 16.13
N GLY A 79 -7.73 -14.78 16.28
CA GLY A 79 -8.03 -15.38 17.59
C GLY A 79 -6.77 -15.68 18.41
N LEU A 80 -5.73 -16.25 17.79
CA LEU A 80 -4.45 -16.51 18.45
C LEU A 80 -3.78 -15.21 18.92
N LEU A 81 -3.77 -14.19 18.07
CA LEU A 81 -3.21 -12.88 18.41
C LEU A 81 -4.01 -12.19 19.53
N LEU A 82 -5.34 -12.29 19.52
CA LEU A 82 -6.18 -11.77 20.60
C LEU A 82 -5.92 -12.47 21.92
N LEU A 83 -5.81 -13.81 21.89
CA LEU A 83 -5.45 -14.61 23.08
C LEU A 83 -4.06 -14.19 23.59
N TRP A 84 -3.09 -14.07 22.70
CA TRP A 84 -1.74 -13.62 23.06
C TRP A 84 -1.73 -12.20 23.64
N ALA A 85 -2.56 -11.29 23.09
CA ALA A 85 -2.66 -9.93 23.58
C ALA A 85 -3.28 -9.82 25.00
N ALA A 86 -4.25 -10.71 25.30
CA ALA A 86 -5.07 -10.62 26.50
C ALA A 86 -4.55 -11.51 27.65
N ASP A 87 -3.99 -12.69 27.34
CA ASP A 87 -3.68 -13.72 28.37
C ASP A 87 -2.27 -14.29 28.24
N GLY A 88 -1.38 -13.79 29.09
CA GLY A 88 0.00 -14.27 29.20
C GLY A 88 0.13 -15.67 29.77
N ALA A 89 -0.83 -16.16 30.53
CA ALA A 89 -0.80 -17.50 31.07
C ALA A 89 -1.22 -18.54 30.03
N ALA A 90 -2.18 -18.18 29.16
CA ALA A 90 -2.60 -19.05 28.07
C ALA A 90 -1.60 -19.10 26.91
N VAL A 91 -0.77 -18.07 26.74
CA VAL A 91 0.32 -18.02 25.75
C VAL A 91 1.61 -17.62 26.45
N PRO A 92 2.30 -18.57 27.10
CA PRO A 92 3.50 -18.29 27.88
C PRO A 92 4.65 -17.77 27.01
N ASP A 93 5.39 -16.80 27.56
CA ASP A 93 6.59 -16.24 26.95
C ASP A 93 7.79 -17.19 27.13
N GLY A 94 8.72 -17.18 26.16
CA GLY A 94 9.94 -17.97 26.21
C GLY A 94 9.73 -19.47 25.98
N ALA A 95 8.57 -19.88 25.51
CA ALA A 95 8.30 -21.25 25.13
C ALA A 95 9.09 -21.64 23.87
N GLU A 96 9.48 -22.93 23.78
CA GLU A 96 10.15 -23.47 22.61
C GLU A 96 9.13 -23.78 21.51
N PRO A 97 9.33 -23.29 20.27
CA PRO A 97 8.37 -23.53 19.20
C PRO A 97 8.34 -25.00 18.79
N PRO A 98 7.14 -25.58 18.59
CA PRO A 98 7.04 -26.96 18.12
C PRO A 98 7.62 -27.10 16.71
N ASP A 99 8.07 -28.29 16.33
CA ASP A 99 8.74 -28.59 15.05
C ASP A 99 8.08 -27.95 13.80
N TRP A 100 6.76 -27.93 13.77
CA TRP A 100 6.03 -27.37 12.61
C TRP A 100 6.13 -25.84 12.54
N ALA A 101 6.18 -25.15 13.68
CA ALA A 101 6.39 -23.71 13.77
C ALA A 101 7.84 -23.35 13.49
N ALA A 102 8.79 -24.11 14.06
CA ALA A 102 10.22 -23.93 13.82
C ALA A 102 10.59 -24.14 12.34
N ARG A 103 10.03 -25.15 11.67
CA ARG A 103 10.24 -25.36 10.22
C ARG A 103 9.69 -24.22 9.37
N TRP A 104 8.53 -23.67 9.71
CA TRP A 104 7.97 -22.52 9.00
C TRP A 104 8.87 -21.29 9.14
N LEU A 105 9.37 -21.02 10.36
CA LEU A 105 10.31 -19.92 10.62
C LEU A 105 11.63 -20.08 9.86
N ALA A 106 12.21 -21.28 9.88
CA ALA A 106 13.44 -21.55 9.15
C ALA A 106 13.26 -21.32 7.64
N GLY A 107 12.13 -21.74 7.07
CA GLY A 107 11.79 -21.50 5.67
C GLY A 107 11.66 -20.01 5.35
N ARG A 108 11.07 -19.23 6.23
CA ARG A 108 10.95 -17.77 6.05
C ARG A 108 12.31 -17.08 6.17
N ARG A 109 13.10 -17.39 7.18
CA ARG A 109 14.46 -16.84 7.37
C ARG A 109 15.35 -17.15 6.16
N ALA A 110 15.28 -18.38 5.63
CA ALA A 110 16.00 -18.77 4.42
C ALA A 110 15.50 -18.00 3.17
N GLY A 111 14.19 -17.81 3.04
CA GLY A 111 13.59 -17.02 1.97
C GLY A 111 14.00 -15.54 2.03
N ALA A 112 13.96 -14.94 3.22
CA ALA A 112 14.41 -13.56 3.45
C ALA A 112 15.92 -13.41 3.18
N ALA A 113 16.76 -14.34 3.64
CA ALA A 113 18.19 -14.34 3.35
C ALA A 113 18.49 -14.55 1.86
N GLY A 114 17.66 -15.34 1.16
CA GLY A 114 17.74 -15.53 -0.30
C GLY A 114 17.33 -14.26 -1.06
N ALA A 115 16.27 -13.57 -0.61
CA ALA A 115 15.83 -12.30 -1.16
C ALA A 115 16.86 -11.19 -0.88
N ALA A 116 17.40 -11.11 0.34
CA ALA A 116 18.45 -10.18 0.69
C ALA A 116 19.73 -10.41 -0.13
N ARG A 117 20.14 -11.67 -0.35
CA ARG A 117 21.26 -12.01 -1.25
C ARG A 117 20.98 -11.63 -2.70
N LYS A 118 19.73 -11.76 -3.15
CA LYS A 118 19.31 -11.34 -4.49
C LYS A 118 19.22 -9.82 -4.63
N ALA A 119 18.84 -9.11 -3.57
CA ALA A 119 18.80 -7.65 -3.48
C ALA A 119 20.21 -7.05 -3.26
N ALA A 120 21.04 -7.69 -2.45
CA ALA A 120 22.46 -7.40 -2.29
C ALA A 120 23.31 -7.87 -3.47
N GLY A 121 22.65 -8.18 -4.62
CA GLY A 121 23.28 -8.67 -5.83
C GLY A 121 24.63 -8.03 -6.04
N GLY A 122 25.70 -8.80 -5.82
CA GLY A 122 27.05 -8.38 -6.13
C GLY A 122 27.10 -7.89 -7.59
N PRO A 123 28.13 -7.13 -7.95
CA PRO A 123 28.28 -6.68 -9.33
C PRO A 123 28.04 -7.87 -10.26
N PRO A 124 27.27 -7.68 -11.36
CA PRO A 124 26.98 -8.78 -12.27
C PRO A 124 28.28 -9.49 -12.61
N ALA A 125 28.28 -10.82 -12.61
CA ALA A 125 29.45 -11.64 -12.94
C ALA A 125 30.08 -11.27 -14.30
N ASP A 126 29.26 -10.63 -15.18
CA ASP A 126 29.68 -9.98 -16.42
C ASP A 126 28.97 -8.63 -16.56
N PRO A 127 29.62 -7.50 -16.15
CA PRO A 127 29.03 -6.16 -16.25
C PRO A 127 28.68 -5.76 -17.68
N GLU A 128 29.45 -6.23 -18.67
CA GLU A 128 29.25 -5.89 -20.07
C GLU A 128 28.03 -6.63 -20.64
N ALA A 129 27.84 -7.90 -20.28
CA ALA A 129 26.63 -8.63 -20.64
C ALA A 129 25.38 -8.06 -19.94
N ALA A 130 25.50 -7.57 -18.72
CA ALA A 130 24.41 -6.88 -18.01
C ALA A 130 24.04 -5.57 -18.71
N ARG A 131 25.01 -4.77 -19.12
CA ARG A 131 24.80 -3.53 -19.87
C ARG A 131 24.12 -3.82 -21.22
N ARG A 132 24.63 -4.79 -21.99
CA ARG A 132 24.00 -5.22 -23.26
C ARG A 132 22.55 -5.70 -23.08
N ARG A 133 22.23 -6.40 -21.98
CA ARG A 133 20.85 -6.79 -21.66
C ARG A 133 19.97 -5.57 -21.36
N ALA A 134 20.47 -4.60 -20.61
CA ALA A 134 19.74 -3.38 -20.28
C ALA A 134 19.48 -2.53 -21.54
N GLU A 135 20.47 -2.38 -22.42
CA GLU A 135 20.36 -1.68 -23.70
C GLU A 135 19.32 -2.33 -24.62
N ARG A 136 19.37 -3.67 -24.77
CA ARG A 136 18.34 -4.42 -25.54
C ARG A 136 16.95 -4.28 -24.95
N ARG A 137 16.82 -4.24 -23.62
CA ARG A 137 15.54 -3.99 -22.97
C ARG A 137 15.06 -2.57 -23.23
N ALA A 138 15.92 -1.57 -23.08
CA ALA A 138 15.59 -0.18 -23.38
C ALA A 138 15.11 -0.01 -24.83
N ALA A 139 15.80 -0.62 -25.80
CA ALA A 139 15.41 -0.58 -27.21
C ALA A 139 14.02 -1.18 -27.45
N ARG A 140 13.68 -2.29 -26.78
CA ARG A 140 12.32 -2.86 -26.88
C ARG A 140 11.26 -1.95 -26.28
N VAL A 141 11.52 -1.36 -25.13
CA VAL A 141 10.61 -0.38 -24.51
C VAL A 141 10.41 0.83 -25.41
N THR A 142 11.49 1.32 -26.05
CA THR A 142 11.42 2.42 -27.02
C THR A 142 10.52 2.08 -28.21
N ALA A 143 10.70 0.92 -28.82
CA ALA A 143 9.85 0.49 -29.92
C ALA A 143 8.37 0.33 -29.49
N GLY A 144 8.13 -0.16 -28.27
CA GLY A 144 6.79 -0.24 -27.69
C GLY A 144 6.16 1.14 -27.47
N ALA A 145 6.91 2.09 -26.92
CA ALA A 145 6.45 3.47 -26.70
C ALA A 145 6.12 4.17 -28.03
N GLU A 146 6.96 4.02 -29.06
CA GLU A 146 6.69 4.55 -30.40
C GLU A 146 5.43 3.96 -31.05
N GLU A 147 5.18 2.67 -30.85
CA GLU A 147 3.94 2.02 -31.30
C GLU A 147 2.73 2.55 -30.54
N LEU A 148 2.83 2.72 -29.22
CA LEU A 148 1.75 3.23 -28.39
C LEU A 148 1.44 4.69 -28.73
N GLU A 149 2.45 5.52 -28.94
CA GLU A 149 2.30 6.92 -29.36
C GLU A 149 1.47 7.04 -30.66
N ARG A 150 1.79 6.20 -31.65
CA ARG A 150 1.04 6.17 -32.91
C ARG A 150 -0.41 5.77 -32.69
N ARG A 151 -0.66 4.71 -31.92
CA ARG A 151 -2.02 4.25 -31.61
C ARG A 151 -2.87 5.27 -30.87
N LEU A 152 -2.30 5.94 -29.85
CA LEU A 152 -2.99 7.01 -29.14
C LEU A 152 -3.31 8.19 -30.05
N THR A 153 -2.39 8.55 -30.92
CA THR A 153 -2.59 9.61 -31.91
C THR A 153 -3.71 9.26 -32.88
N ASP A 154 -3.74 8.04 -33.38
CA ASP A 154 -4.78 7.57 -34.30
C ASP A 154 -6.15 7.49 -33.62
N LEU A 155 -6.19 7.05 -32.35
CA LEU A 155 -7.41 7.03 -31.55
C LEU A 155 -8.01 8.43 -31.39
N VAL A 156 -7.19 9.42 -31.02
CA VAL A 156 -7.65 10.79 -30.81
C VAL A 156 -8.09 11.42 -32.15
N ARG A 157 -7.35 11.21 -33.24
CA ARG A 157 -7.71 11.70 -34.58
C ARG A 157 -8.98 11.07 -35.15
N GLY A 158 -9.17 9.76 -34.89
CA GLY A 158 -10.36 9.01 -35.30
C GLY A 158 -11.61 9.34 -34.48
N GLY A 159 -11.45 10.02 -33.36
CA GLY A 159 -12.52 10.38 -32.43
C GLY A 159 -12.77 9.32 -31.37
N LEU A 160 -12.93 9.78 -30.11
CA LEU A 160 -13.05 8.90 -28.94
C LEU A 160 -14.36 8.11 -28.90
N ALA A 161 -15.39 8.49 -29.69
CA ALA A 161 -16.65 7.76 -29.77
C ALA A 161 -16.45 6.28 -30.18
N ALA A 162 -15.48 6.02 -31.03
CA ALA A 162 -15.13 4.66 -31.47
C ALA A 162 -14.59 3.81 -30.31
N ALA A 163 -13.92 4.40 -29.32
CA ALA A 163 -13.37 3.70 -28.17
C ALA A 163 -14.44 3.00 -27.31
N GLY A 164 -15.65 3.58 -27.25
CA GLY A 164 -16.80 2.97 -26.55
C GLY A 164 -17.40 1.78 -27.31
N GLN A 165 -17.20 1.70 -28.61
CA GLN A 165 -17.76 0.64 -29.47
C GLN A 165 -16.80 -0.53 -29.68
N GLN A 166 -15.50 -0.31 -29.62
CA GLN A 166 -14.47 -1.31 -29.93
C GLN A 166 -14.23 -2.32 -28.79
N GLY A 167 -14.86 -2.13 -27.61
CA GLY A 167 -14.77 -3.06 -26.48
C GLY A 167 -13.35 -3.21 -25.92
N TYR A 168 -13.19 -4.12 -24.96
CA TYR A 168 -11.93 -4.39 -24.29
C TYR A 168 -10.84 -5.00 -25.18
N GLY A 169 -11.19 -5.62 -26.32
CA GLY A 169 -10.25 -6.39 -27.15
C GLY A 169 -9.08 -5.57 -27.69
N LEU A 170 -9.34 -4.37 -28.20
CA LEU A 170 -8.29 -3.48 -28.73
C LEU A 170 -7.28 -3.04 -27.64
N TRP A 171 -7.79 -2.72 -26.46
CA TRP A 171 -6.97 -2.29 -25.34
C TRP A 171 -6.11 -3.43 -24.80
N GLU A 172 -6.67 -4.65 -24.72
CA GLU A 172 -5.93 -5.81 -24.25
C GLU A 172 -4.86 -6.25 -25.26
N GLU A 173 -5.14 -6.18 -26.58
CA GLU A 173 -4.13 -6.42 -27.61
C GLU A 173 -2.98 -5.41 -27.51
N THR A 174 -3.30 -4.13 -27.35
CA THR A 174 -2.28 -3.08 -27.20
C THR A 174 -1.48 -3.28 -25.90
N ALA A 175 -2.14 -3.62 -24.80
CA ALA A 175 -1.47 -3.93 -23.54
C ALA A 175 -0.56 -5.16 -23.66
N ALA A 176 -0.98 -6.21 -24.37
CA ALA A 176 -0.14 -7.39 -24.62
C ALA A 176 1.15 -7.01 -25.37
N ARG A 177 1.06 -6.14 -26.39
CA ARG A 177 2.25 -5.63 -27.10
C ARG A 177 3.20 -4.86 -26.19
N MET A 178 2.67 -4.09 -25.22
CA MET A 178 3.50 -3.40 -24.22
C MET A 178 4.19 -4.38 -23.27
N VAL A 179 3.53 -5.49 -22.93
CA VAL A 179 4.16 -6.59 -22.16
C VAL A 179 5.30 -7.22 -22.96
N ASP A 180 5.09 -7.52 -24.23
CA ASP A 180 6.12 -8.10 -25.13
C ASP A 180 7.30 -7.12 -25.30
N ALA A 181 7.03 -5.84 -25.35
CA ALA A 181 8.03 -4.76 -25.35
C ALA A 181 8.75 -4.60 -24.00
N GLN A 182 8.41 -5.41 -22.98
CA GLN A 182 8.95 -5.33 -21.62
C GLN A 182 8.69 -3.98 -20.90
N ALA A 183 7.57 -3.34 -21.23
CA ALA A 183 7.07 -2.10 -20.65
C ALA A 183 5.77 -2.34 -19.84
N PRO A 184 5.80 -3.10 -18.72
CA PRO A 184 4.60 -3.48 -17.99
C PRO A 184 3.85 -2.29 -17.38
N GLY A 185 4.53 -1.17 -17.11
CA GLY A 185 3.88 0.06 -16.65
C GLY A 185 3.00 0.69 -17.74
N LEU A 186 3.45 0.73 -18.99
CA LEU A 186 2.63 1.15 -20.12
C LEU A 186 1.48 0.19 -20.36
N ALA A 187 1.70 -1.12 -20.25
CA ALA A 187 0.65 -2.12 -20.36
C ALA A 187 -0.47 -1.92 -19.31
N GLY A 188 -0.11 -1.60 -18.08
CA GLY A 188 -1.06 -1.27 -17.01
C GLY A 188 -1.92 -0.06 -17.38
N ARG A 189 -1.29 1.04 -17.79
CA ARG A 189 -2.01 2.25 -18.22
C ARG A 189 -2.96 2.00 -19.38
N VAL A 190 -2.53 1.24 -20.38
CA VAL A 190 -3.40 0.89 -21.52
C VAL A 190 -4.64 0.11 -21.07
N ARG A 191 -4.53 -0.80 -20.09
CA ARG A 191 -5.69 -1.50 -19.52
C ARG A 191 -6.62 -0.56 -18.77
N GLU A 192 -6.06 0.39 -18.03
CA GLU A 192 -6.82 1.43 -17.34
C GLU A 192 -7.62 2.30 -18.32
N LEU A 193 -7.01 2.70 -19.46
CA LEU A 193 -7.72 3.40 -20.54
C LEU A 193 -8.93 2.59 -21.04
N GLY A 194 -8.78 1.28 -21.19
CA GLY A 194 -9.84 0.39 -21.63
C GLY A 194 -11.04 0.28 -20.69
N ALA A 195 -10.85 0.58 -19.41
CA ALA A 195 -11.93 0.59 -18.41
C ALA A 195 -12.76 1.90 -18.40
N ILE A 196 -12.22 2.99 -18.95
CA ILE A 196 -12.84 4.32 -18.86
C ILE A 196 -14.16 4.43 -19.63
N PRO A 197 -14.33 3.89 -20.86
CA PRO A 197 -15.59 4.03 -21.59
C PRO A 197 -16.80 3.46 -20.83
N GLY A 198 -16.59 2.47 -19.97
CA GLY A 198 -17.63 1.89 -19.11
C GLY A 198 -17.86 2.62 -17.77
N SER A 199 -17.15 3.70 -17.48
CA SER A 199 -17.13 4.36 -16.16
C SER A 199 -18.23 5.39 -15.92
N GLY A 200 -19.23 5.48 -16.84
CA GLY A 200 -20.38 6.39 -16.68
C GLY A 200 -20.19 7.79 -17.31
N PRO A 201 -21.09 8.75 -17.06
CA PRO A 201 -21.08 10.06 -17.69
C PRO A 201 -19.74 10.77 -17.61
N GLY A 202 -19.36 11.55 -18.66
CA GLY A 202 -18.09 12.28 -18.73
C GLY A 202 -16.87 11.42 -19.08
N TRP A 203 -17.05 10.14 -19.40
CA TRP A 203 -15.95 9.25 -19.80
C TRP A 203 -15.10 9.76 -20.98
N PRO A 204 -15.64 10.50 -22.00
CA PRO A 204 -14.77 10.95 -23.10
C PRO A 204 -13.70 11.95 -22.64
N VAL A 205 -14.04 12.85 -21.72
CA VAL A 205 -13.08 13.81 -21.15
C VAL A 205 -12.02 13.05 -20.36
N ARG A 206 -12.44 12.14 -19.46
CA ARG A 206 -11.49 11.31 -18.70
C ARG A 206 -10.58 10.47 -19.60
N LEU A 207 -11.13 9.91 -20.67
CA LEU A 207 -10.32 9.14 -21.63
C LEU A 207 -9.29 10.02 -22.32
N LEU A 208 -9.66 11.23 -22.73
CA LEU A 208 -8.74 12.18 -23.35
C LEU A 208 -7.61 12.58 -22.38
N GLU A 209 -7.95 12.88 -21.14
CA GLU A 209 -6.98 13.22 -20.08
C GLU A 209 -5.97 12.10 -19.87
N GLU A 210 -6.43 10.87 -19.71
CA GLU A 210 -5.56 9.72 -19.49
C GLU A 210 -4.75 9.33 -20.75
N CYS A 211 -5.32 9.49 -21.94
CA CYS A 211 -4.56 9.36 -23.20
C CYS A 211 -3.45 10.40 -23.27
N ALA A 212 -3.71 11.65 -22.90
CA ALA A 212 -2.72 12.71 -22.89
C ALA A 212 -1.58 12.44 -21.87
N LEU A 213 -1.93 11.97 -20.66
CA LEU A 213 -0.94 11.59 -19.66
C LEU A 213 -0.10 10.37 -20.11
N THR A 214 -0.72 9.40 -20.77
CA THR A 214 -0.01 8.24 -21.31
C THR A 214 0.92 8.66 -22.45
N HIS A 215 0.46 9.51 -23.36
CA HIS A 215 1.28 10.09 -24.42
C HIS A 215 2.44 10.92 -23.85
N LEU A 216 2.20 11.71 -22.81
CA LEU A 216 3.26 12.45 -22.11
C LEU A 216 4.34 11.51 -21.57
N LEU A 217 3.95 10.32 -21.03
CA LEU A 217 4.90 9.33 -20.55
C LEU A 217 5.73 8.74 -21.69
N ASP A 218 5.11 8.41 -22.82
CA ASP A 218 5.80 7.93 -24.02
C ASP A 218 6.83 8.96 -24.51
N ARG A 219 6.43 10.22 -24.62
CA ARG A 219 7.31 11.34 -25.02
C ARG A 219 8.43 11.55 -24.03
N ALA A 220 8.16 11.43 -22.74
CA ALA A 220 9.17 11.57 -21.69
C ALA A 220 10.19 10.41 -21.75
N TRP A 221 9.74 9.18 -22.03
CA TRP A 221 10.63 8.05 -22.25
C TRP A 221 11.53 8.25 -23.47
N LEU A 222 10.95 8.65 -24.61
CA LEU A 222 11.69 8.89 -25.86
C LEU A 222 12.67 10.06 -25.77
N ALA A 223 12.53 10.91 -24.77
CA ALA A 223 13.41 12.05 -24.49
C ALA A 223 14.21 11.90 -23.18
N ALA A 224 14.31 10.67 -22.62
CA ALA A 224 14.79 10.44 -21.25
C ALA A 224 16.22 10.96 -20.98
N ASP A 225 17.07 10.96 -21.97
CA ASP A 225 18.46 11.48 -21.91
C ASP A 225 18.54 13.01 -21.81
N ARG A 226 17.45 13.72 -22.12
CA ARG A 226 17.34 15.18 -22.00
C ARG A 226 16.65 15.62 -20.72
N LEU A 227 16.11 14.68 -19.95
CA LEU A 227 15.42 14.98 -18.70
C LEU A 227 16.41 15.10 -17.53
N PRO A 228 16.07 15.92 -16.50
CA PRO A 228 16.79 15.89 -15.24
C PRO A 228 16.81 14.47 -14.64
N ALA A 229 17.92 14.08 -14.02
CA ALA A 229 18.11 12.72 -13.52
C ALA A 229 16.96 12.19 -12.61
N PRO A 230 16.37 12.98 -11.68
CA PRO A 230 15.23 12.51 -10.87
C PRO A 230 13.99 12.20 -11.73
N LEU A 231 13.67 13.06 -12.70
CA LEU A 231 12.53 12.85 -13.60
C LEU A 231 12.76 11.67 -14.55
N ALA A 232 13.99 11.50 -15.07
CA ALA A 232 14.33 10.32 -15.87
C ALA A 232 14.17 9.02 -15.08
N ALA A 233 14.54 9.01 -13.78
CA ALA A 233 14.32 7.87 -12.90
C ALA A 233 12.82 7.60 -12.68
N THR A 234 12.01 8.64 -12.51
CA THR A 234 10.54 8.56 -12.43
C THR A 234 9.96 7.93 -13.69
N VAL A 235 10.33 8.44 -14.86
CA VAL A 235 9.89 7.91 -16.17
C VAL A 235 10.24 6.43 -16.33
N ARG A 236 11.48 6.04 -16.01
CA ARG A 236 11.92 4.65 -16.04
C ARG A 236 11.04 3.75 -15.15
N THR A 237 10.72 4.21 -13.95
CA THR A 237 9.83 3.47 -13.04
C THR A 237 8.42 3.38 -13.59
N ARG A 238 7.90 4.47 -14.14
CA ARG A 238 6.54 4.55 -14.69
C ARG A 238 6.32 3.67 -15.92
N VAL A 239 7.33 3.49 -16.78
CA VAL A 239 7.25 2.54 -17.90
C VAL A 239 7.42 1.07 -17.46
N GLY A 240 7.80 0.83 -16.21
CA GLY A 240 7.88 -0.50 -15.59
C GLY A 240 9.29 -1.09 -15.52
N LEU A 241 10.32 -0.25 -15.60
CA LEU A 241 11.68 -0.66 -15.28
C LEU A 241 11.88 -0.59 -13.75
N PRO A 242 12.39 -1.66 -13.11
CA PRO A 242 12.56 -1.64 -11.67
C PRO A 242 13.55 -0.55 -11.25
N ALA A 243 13.14 0.27 -10.29
CA ALA A 243 14.08 1.12 -9.56
C ALA A 243 14.70 0.28 -8.43
N ALA A 244 16.02 0.33 -8.32
CA ALA A 244 16.69 -0.21 -7.15
C ALA A 244 16.55 0.77 -5.96
N PRO A 245 16.55 0.29 -4.71
CA PRO A 245 16.79 1.15 -3.56
C PRO A 245 18.11 1.90 -3.79
N GLY A 246 18.11 3.19 -3.65
CA GLY A 246 19.29 4.00 -3.99
C GLY A 246 19.45 5.27 -3.15
N GLY A 247 18.53 5.49 -2.21
CA GLY A 247 18.63 6.56 -1.24
C GLY A 247 19.41 6.15 0.00
N THR A 248 19.78 7.13 0.83
CA THR A 248 20.37 6.87 2.14
C THR A 248 19.34 6.20 3.03
N ALA A 249 19.70 5.07 3.60
CA ALA A 249 18.88 4.37 4.58
C ALA A 249 18.63 5.25 5.82
N VAL A 250 17.42 5.21 6.34
CA VAL A 250 17.00 6.00 7.50
C VAL A 250 16.44 5.06 8.54
N ARG A 251 17.08 5.02 9.71
CA ARG A 251 16.53 4.36 10.89
C ARG A 251 15.69 5.37 11.66
N ASP A 252 14.47 4.94 12.02
CA ASP A 252 13.52 5.78 12.75
C ASP A 252 12.52 4.93 13.53
N ARG A 253 11.77 5.58 14.38
CA ARG A 253 10.53 5.05 14.97
C ARG A 253 9.37 5.45 14.08
N TRP A 254 8.86 4.46 13.35
CA TRP A 254 7.84 4.64 12.33
C TRP A 254 6.45 4.39 12.88
N LEU A 255 5.58 5.41 12.85
CA LEU A 255 4.15 5.24 13.11
C LEU A 255 3.47 4.66 11.87
N VAL A 256 2.72 3.59 12.02
CA VAL A 256 1.89 3.02 10.96
C VAL A 256 0.62 3.85 10.80
N LEU A 257 0.54 4.64 9.74
CA LEU A 257 -0.56 5.57 9.48
C LEU A 257 -1.75 4.87 8.85
N ALA A 258 -1.51 4.01 7.86
CA ALA A 258 -2.56 3.30 7.14
C ALA A 258 -2.05 2.01 6.52
N GLN A 259 -2.96 1.03 6.37
CA GLN A 259 -2.74 -0.19 5.63
C GLN A 259 -3.99 -0.55 4.85
N TYR A 260 -3.85 -0.78 3.53
CA TYR A 260 -4.95 -1.26 2.70
C TYR A 260 -4.45 -2.03 1.49
N ASP A 261 -5.34 -2.88 0.97
CA ASP A 261 -5.06 -3.73 -0.17
C ASP A 261 -5.74 -3.18 -1.44
N THR A 262 -4.99 -3.17 -2.54
CA THR A 262 -5.50 -2.93 -3.89
C THR A 262 -5.21 -4.15 -4.76
N GLY A 263 -6.02 -4.42 -5.77
CA GLY A 263 -5.82 -5.59 -6.62
C GLY A 263 -6.35 -5.38 -8.03
N ASP A 264 -5.69 -6.02 -8.99
CA ASP A 264 -6.07 -6.05 -10.42
C ASP A 264 -6.67 -7.40 -10.85
N GLY A 265 -7.05 -8.26 -9.88
CA GLY A 265 -7.55 -9.61 -10.11
C GLY A 265 -6.45 -10.68 -10.29
N ARG A 266 -5.20 -10.30 -10.53
CA ARG A 266 -4.03 -11.18 -10.65
C ARG A 266 -3.06 -11.03 -9.49
N LEU A 267 -2.94 -9.82 -8.96
CA LEU A 267 -2.03 -9.43 -7.89
C LEU A 267 -2.79 -8.65 -6.83
N THR A 268 -2.53 -8.95 -5.57
CA THR A 268 -2.93 -8.10 -4.45
C THR A 268 -1.73 -7.29 -4.00
N THR A 269 -1.85 -5.98 -3.99
CA THR A 269 -0.82 -5.05 -3.52
C THR A 269 -1.28 -4.44 -2.21
N ARG A 270 -0.54 -4.68 -1.14
CA ARG A 270 -0.71 -4.01 0.14
C ARG A 270 0.12 -2.75 0.18
N ARG A 271 -0.54 -1.65 0.51
CA ARG A 271 0.07 -0.34 0.73
C ARG A 271 0.10 -0.07 2.22
N LEU A 272 1.29 0.25 2.75
CA LEU A 272 1.48 0.66 4.14
C LEU A 272 2.12 2.05 4.16
N TRP A 273 1.42 3.00 4.76
CA TRP A 273 1.93 4.34 5.00
C TRP A 273 2.55 4.42 6.39
N LEU A 274 3.76 4.94 6.45
CA LEU A 274 4.54 5.10 7.66
C LEU A 274 4.98 6.55 7.81
N TYR A 275 5.12 7.01 9.05
CA TYR A 275 5.67 8.32 9.38
C TYR A 275 6.80 8.16 10.41
N GLY A 276 7.98 8.66 10.09
CA GLY A 276 9.14 8.65 10.97
C GLY A 276 9.11 9.82 11.94
N ALA A 277 9.09 9.52 13.23
CA ALA A 277 8.91 10.50 14.30
C ALA A 277 10.10 11.48 14.41
N GLU A 278 11.31 11.01 14.07
CA GLU A 278 12.55 11.79 14.18
C GLU A 278 12.92 12.46 12.86
N SER A 279 12.80 11.72 11.76
CA SER A 279 13.13 12.22 10.43
C SER A 279 12.05 13.12 9.81
N GLY A 280 10.81 13.06 10.30
CA GLY A 280 9.66 13.74 9.70
C GLY A 280 9.27 13.21 8.32
N ARG A 281 9.77 12.02 7.93
CA ARG A 281 9.56 11.47 6.61
C ARG A 281 8.31 10.60 6.56
N THR A 282 7.55 10.73 5.48
CA THR A 282 6.52 9.77 5.11
C THR A 282 7.11 8.71 4.19
N ALA A 283 6.83 7.43 4.44
CA ALA A 283 7.29 6.32 3.63
C ALA A 283 6.13 5.42 3.21
N LEU A 284 6.22 4.87 2.00
CA LEU A 284 5.28 3.89 1.45
C LEU A 284 5.99 2.55 1.28
N LEU A 285 5.55 1.56 2.02
CA LEU A 285 5.95 0.17 1.78
C LEU A 285 4.91 -0.52 0.91
N LEU A 286 5.39 -1.29 -0.07
CA LEU A 286 4.55 -2.13 -0.93
C LEU A 286 4.87 -3.59 -0.68
N SER A 287 3.83 -4.38 -0.43
CA SER A 287 3.93 -5.84 -0.32
C SER A 287 2.97 -6.50 -1.31
N PHE A 288 3.44 -7.56 -1.96
CA PHE A 288 2.71 -8.19 -3.05
C PHE A 288 2.32 -9.62 -2.70
N GLY A 289 1.11 -10.00 -3.07
CA GLY A 289 0.59 -11.36 -2.96
C GLY A 289 -0.09 -11.78 -4.26
N ALA A 290 -0.06 -13.08 -4.58
CA ALA A 290 -0.85 -13.60 -5.68
C ALA A 290 -2.35 -13.38 -5.42
N ALA A 291 -3.17 -13.33 -6.48
CA ALA A 291 -4.62 -13.17 -6.35
C ALA A 291 -5.23 -14.13 -5.32
N GLY A 292 -5.98 -13.58 -4.39
CA GLY A 292 -6.60 -14.34 -3.29
C GLY A 292 -5.64 -14.76 -2.17
N ARG A 293 -4.37 -14.31 -2.20
CA ARG A 293 -3.43 -14.46 -1.09
C ARG A 293 -3.07 -13.09 -0.54
N ALA A 294 -3.14 -12.93 0.79
CA ALA A 294 -2.68 -11.71 1.42
C ALA A 294 -1.17 -11.54 1.24
N PRO A 295 -0.72 -10.31 0.97
CA PRO A 295 0.70 -9.96 1.00
C PRO A 295 1.34 -10.27 2.35
N ALA A 296 2.64 -10.60 2.34
CA ALA A 296 3.33 -11.12 3.52
C ALA A 296 3.55 -10.06 4.62
N LEU A 297 3.73 -8.79 4.24
CA LEU A 297 3.94 -7.71 5.20
C LEU A 297 2.57 -7.16 5.64
N ALA A 298 2.33 -7.10 6.95
CA ALA A 298 1.18 -6.43 7.55
C ALA A 298 1.62 -5.79 8.87
N LEU A 299 1.23 -4.56 9.12
CA LEU A 299 1.51 -3.85 10.36
C LEU A 299 0.21 -3.23 10.87
N PRO A 300 -0.11 -3.35 12.18
CA PRO A 300 -1.31 -2.71 12.73
C PRO A 300 -1.24 -1.19 12.61
N VAL A 301 -2.32 -0.57 12.15
CA VAL A 301 -2.44 0.89 12.13
C VAL A 301 -2.38 1.42 13.57
N GLY A 302 -1.64 2.50 13.79
CA GLY A 302 -1.37 3.08 15.11
C GLY A 302 -0.23 2.39 15.87
N ALA A 303 0.35 1.29 15.36
CA ALA A 303 1.56 0.73 15.96
C ALA A 303 2.78 1.59 15.62
N VAL A 304 3.72 1.66 16.58
CA VAL A 304 5.05 2.23 16.35
C VAL A 304 6.04 1.09 16.18
N VAL A 305 6.84 1.16 15.14
CA VAL A 305 7.88 0.16 14.83
C VAL A 305 9.23 0.83 14.67
N ASP A 306 10.30 0.20 15.17
CA ASP A 306 11.69 0.62 14.95
C ASP A 306 12.26 -0.16 13.78
N GLY A 307 13.01 0.51 12.92
CA GLY A 307 13.73 -0.13 11.84
C GLY A 307 14.28 0.84 10.81
N GLU A 308 15.09 0.30 9.92
CA GLU A 308 15.73 1.04 8.85
C GLU A 308 14.96 0.87 7.54
N LEU A 309 14.66 1.99 6.89
CA LEU A 309 14.04 2.04 5.58
C LEU A 309 14.97 2.66 4.56
N THR A 310 15.14 1.99 3.41
CA THR A 310 15.91 2.51 2.27
C THR A 310 14.94 3.00 1.20
N PRO A 311 14.91 4.31 0.89
CA PRO A 311 14.05 4.85 -0.15
C PRO A 311 14.50 4.39 -1.54
N HIS A 312 13.54 4.26 -2.46
CA HIS A 312 13.81 4.07 -3.88
C HIS A 312 14.20 5.40 -4.53
N ALA A 313 15.00 5.33 -5.59
CA ALA A 313 15.22 6.47 -6.47
C ALA A 313 13.90 6.83 -7.19
N GLY A 314 13.60 8.12 -7.30
CA GLY A 314 12.41 8.62 -7.99
C GLY A 314 11.69 9.71 -7.21
N SER A 315 10.45 9.98 -7.61
CA SER A 315 9.67 11.10 -7.12
C SER A 315 9.41 11.03 -5.62
N GLY A 316 9.82 12.09 -4.94
CA GLY A 316 9.57 12.32 -3.53
C GLY A 316 10.16 11.29 -2.56
N GLN A 317 10.81 10.24 -3.05
CA GLN A 317 11.38 9.15 -2.24
C GLN A 317 10.37 8.52 -1.26
N LEU A 318 9.09 8.47 -1.62
CA LEU A 318 8.06 7.91 -0.76
C LEU A 318 8.16 6.39 -0.66
N ARG A 319 8.40 5.71 -1.79
CA ARG A 319 8.55 4.26 -1.78
C ARG A 319 9.87 3.88 -1.11
N ALA A 320 9.76 2.98 -0.13
CA ALA A 320 10.92 2.47 0.58
C ALA A 320 10.83 0.95 0.77
N GLU A 321 11.96 0.34 1.08
CA GLU A 321 12.04 -1.06 1.46
C GLU A 321 12.71 -1.18 2.84
N PRO A 322 12.21 -2.07 3.73
CA PRO A 322 12.86 -2.34 4.99
C PRO A 322 14.16 -3.12 4.76
N GLY A 323 15.26 -2.66 5.36
CA GLY A 323 16.55 -3.36 5.33
C GLY A 323 16.57 -4.57 6.27
N GLU A 324 15.76 -4.53 7.32
CA GLU A 324 15.60 -5.55 8.34
C GLU A 324 14.11 -5.62 8.79
N PRO A 325 13.68 -6.65 9.50
CA PRO A 325 12.33 -6.70 10.06
C PRO A 325 12.05 -5.51 10.96
N LEU A 326 10.90 -4.85 10.74
CA LEU A 326 10.43 -3.74 11.57
C LEU A 326 9.94 -4.28 12.91
N LEU A 327 10.53 -3.81 14.01
CA LEU A 327 10.23 -4.32 15.35
C LEU A 327 9.23 -3.42 16.08
N PRO A 328 8.12 -3.97 16.61
CA PRO A 328 7.21 -3.19 17.44
C PRO A 328 7.94 -2.62 18.67
N VAL A 329 7.76 -1.33 18.92
CA VAL A 329 8.33 -0.65 20.07
C VAL A 329 7.26 0.09 20.85
N ALA A 330 7.50 0.29 22.17
CA ALA A 330 6.66 1.14 22.97
C ALA A 330 6.94 2.60 22.64
N GLY A 331 5.91 3.40 22.58
CA GLY A 331 6.04 4.84 22.40
C GLY A 331 4.69 5.47 22.05
N PRO A 332 4.55 6.77 22.26
CA PRO A 332 3.35 7.48 21.85
C PRO A 332 3.26 7.46 20.31
N ALA A 333 2.07 7.20 19.79
CA ALA A 333 1.76 7.38 18.38
C ALA A 333 1.51 8.88 18.12
N VAL A 334 2.59 9.63 17.87
CA VAL A 334 2.49 11.06 17.56
C VAL A 334 2.07 11.23 16.10
N PRO A 335 0.93 11.90 15.83
CA PRO A 335 0.50 12.14 14.45
C PRO A 335 1.52 12.99 13.68
N PRO A 336 1.62 12.82 12.35
CA PRO A 336 2.41 13.72 11.53
C PRO A 336 1.94 15.17 11.70
N PRO A 337 2.84 16.16 11.67
CA PRO A 337 2.43 17.56 11.65
C PRO A 337 1.54 17.83 10.45
N GLY A 338 0.39 18.45 10.66
CA GLY A 338 -0.58 18.79 9.63
C GLY A 338 -0.61 20.27 9.32
N GLY A 339 -1.19 20.60 8.17
CA GLY A 339 -1.43 21.96 7.72
C GLY A 339 -2.88 22.18 7.26
N PRO A 340 -3.23 23.41 6.86
CA PRO A 340 -4.53 23.71 6.26
C PRO A 340 -4.66 23.10 4.86
N VAL A 341 -5.85 23.20 4.29
CA VAL A 341 -6.18 22.68 2.94
C VAL A 341 -5.22 23.22 1.87
N GLY A 342 -4.95 24.52 1.85
CA GLY A 342 -4.04 25.13 0.88
C GLY A 342 -2.63 24.56 0.92
N ALA A 343 -2.10 24.24 2.12
CA ALA A 343 -0.78 23.63 2.26
C ALA A 343 -0.75 22.20 1.67
N ALA A 344 -1.85 21.45 1.77
CA ALA A 344 -1.97 20.13 1.17
C ALA A 344 -1.98 20.19 -0.37
N LEU A 345 -2.71 21.15 -0.93
CA LEU A 345 -2.74 21.41 -2.38
C LEU A 345 -1.36 21.83 -2.91
N ASP A 346 -0.66 22.69 -2.19
CA ASP A 346 0.70 23.09 -2.51
C ASP A 346 1.68 21.92 -2.46
N ALA A 347 1.54 21.03 -1.48
CA ALA A 347 2.37 19.82 -1.38
C ALA A 347 2.15 18.89 -2.57
N TYR A 348 0.89 18.66 -2.96
CA TYR A 348 0.56 17.89 -4.15
C TYR A 348 1.07 18.57 -5.43
N GLY A 349 0.89 19.90 -5.57
CA GLY A 349 1.42 20.66 -6.70
C GLY A 349 2.94 20.59 -6.83
N ARG A 350 3.67 20.60 -5.71
CA ARG A 350 5.12 20.39 -5.71
C ARG A 350 5.49 18.98 -6.17
N ALA A 351 4.77 17.97 -5.71
CA ALA A 351 5.01 16.59 -6.09
C ALA A 351 4.75 16.34 -7.59
N LEU A 352 3.72 16.96 -8.16
CA LEU A 352 3.42 16.89 -9.60
C LEU A 352 4.54 17.46 -10.49
N ARG A 353 5.35 18.38 -10.02
CA ARG A 353 6.51 18.88 -10.80
C ARG A 353 7.59 17.84 -10.98
N GLU A 354 7.70 16.89 -10.02
CA GLU A 354 8.68 15.81 -10.06
C GLU A 354 8.11 14.53 -10.69
N ASP A 355 6.80 14.32 -10.55
CA ASP A 355 6.08 13.18 -11.12
C ASP A 355 4.69 13.63 -11.64
N PRO A 356 4.58 14.07 -12.91
CA PRO A 356 3.30 14.52 -13.50
C PRO A 356 2.19 13.46 -13.54
N TRP A 357 2.53 12.20 -13.30
CA TRP A 357 1.59 11.07 -13.34
C TRP A 357 1.10 10.63 -11.95
N LEU A 358 1.27 11.47 -10.94
CA LEU A 358 0.76 11.20 -9.60
C LEU A 358 -0.76 11.43 -9.54
N ASP A 359 -1.49 10.41 -9.12
CA ASP A 359 -2.93 10.53 -8.83
C ASP A 359 -3.18 11.26 -7.51
N SER A 360 -2.29 11.06 -6.52
CA SER A 360 -2.41 11.62 -5.18
C SER A 360 -1.04 11.70 -4.49
N TRP A 361 -1.00 12.50 -3.42
CA TRP A 361 0.16 12.70 -2.56
C TRP A 361 -0.25 12.57 -1.09
N PRO A 362 0.53 11.89 -0.23
CA PRO A 362 0.22 11.77 1.18
C PRO A 362 0.39 13.12 1.89
N VAL A 363 -0.62 13.53 2.61
CA VAL A 363 -0.61 14.77 3.40
C VAL A 363 -1.36 14.56 4.72
N THR A 364 -1.03 15.40 5.71
CA THR A 364 -1.80 15.51 6.95
C THR A 364 -2.48 16.87 6.97
N LEU A 365 -3.79 16.86 7.12
CA LEU A 365 -4.60 18.05 7.37
C LEU A 365 -4.77 18.22 8.87
N ALA A 366 -4.59 19.41 9.40
CA ALA A 366 -4.82 19.73 10.79
C ALA A 366 -5.85 20.84 10.94
N GLY A 367 -6.68 20.74 11.98
CA GLY A 367 -7.71 21.74 12.24
C GLY A 367 -8.85 21.73 11.21
N VAL A 368 -9.13 20.57 10.59
CA VAL A 368 -10.19 20.43 9.57
C VAL A 368 -11.45 19.82 10.16
N VAL A 369 -12.60 20.23 9.60
CA VAL A 369 -13.93 19.77 10.03
C VAL A 369 -14.60 19.08 8.85
N PRO A 370 -15.14 17.86 9.03
CA PRO A 370 -15.98 17.25 8.01
C PRO A 370 -17.29 18.02 7.86
N ALA A 371 -17.56 18.50 6.65
CA ALA A 371 -18.73 19.31 6.33
C ALA A 371 -19.52 18.71 5.16
N ARG A 372 -20.84 18.91 5.17
CA ARG A 372 -21.70 18.53 4.06
C ARG A 372 -21.63 19.57 2.96
N ALA A 373 -21.39 19.15 1.72
CA ALA A 373 -21.48 19.98 0.52
C ALA A 373 -22.65 19.52 -0.35
N GLU A 374 -22.95 20.29 -1.40
CA GLU A 374 -24.04 19.99 -2.35
C GLU A 374 -23.87 18.59 -2.97
N TYR A 375 -22.66 18.22 -3.34
CA TYR A 375 -22.37 16.96 -4.05
C TYR A 375 -21.60 15.95 -3.20
N GLY A 376 -21.72 15.98 -1.88
CA GLY A 376 -21.07 14.98 -1.02
C GLY A 376 -20.53 15.55 0.29
N TRP A 377 -19.45 14.96 0.76
CA TRP A 377 -18.73 15.39 1.96
C TRP A 377 -17.40 16.03 1.59
N GLN A 378 -16.93 16.93 2.40
CA GLN A 378 -15.65 17.62 2.26
C GLN A 378 -14.98 17.77 3.64
N LEU A 379 -13.67 17.99 3.63
CA LEU A 379 -12.94 18.50 4.78
C LEU A 379 -12.69 19.99 4.57
N ALA A 380 -13.21 20.80 5.47
CA ALA A 380 -13.04 22.26 5.43
C ALA A 380 -12.10 22.70 6.55
N ASP A 381 -11.30 23.73 6.30
CA ASP A 381 -10.57 24.42 7.34
C ASP A 381 -11.54 24.99 8.38
N ALA A 382 -11.11 25.11 9.62
CA ALA A 382 -11.96 25.57 10.72
C ALA A 382 -12.53 26.98 10.48
N ASP A 383 -11.87 27.81 9.68
CA ASP A 383 -12.36 29.13 9.27
C ASP A 383 -13.32 29.10 8.08
N GLY A 384 -13.52 27.91 7.47
CA GLY A 384 -14.43 27.67 6.36
C GLY A 384 -13.99 28.27 5.01
N ARG A 385 -12.76 28.76 4.88
CA ARG A 385 -12.29 29.41 3.66
C ARG A 385 -11.95 28.45 2.55
N GLU A 386 -11.36 27.33 2.88
CA GLU A 386 -10.93 26.31 1.93
C GLU A 386 -11.50 24.95 2.34
N ALA A 387 -11.78 24.12 1.36
CA ALA A 387 -12.27 22.76 1.57
C ALA A 387 -11.83 21.83 0.45
N LEU A 388 -11.61 20.56 0.79
CA LEU A 388 -11.33 19.49 -0.15
C LEU A 388 -12.51 18.50 -0.17
N PRO A 389 -13.07 18.18 -1.35
CA PRO A 389 -14.08 17.14 -1.46
C PRO A 389 -13.48 15.80 -1.01
N LEU A 390 -14.24 15.03 -0.23
CA LEU A 390 -13.87 13.68 0.13
C LEU A 390 -14.13 12.75 -1.05
N THR A 391 -13.07 12.09 -1.49
CA THR A 391 -13.15 11.02 -2.48
C THR A 391 -13.19 9.68 -1.77
N GLY A 392 -13.82 8.72 -2.39
CA GLY A 392 -13.82 7.35 -1.92
C GLY A 392 -15.07 6.62 -2.38
N GLY A 393 -14.84 5.44 -2.93
CA GLY A 393 -15.88 4.47 -3.21
C GLY A 393 -16.40 3.82 -1.91
N ASP A 394 -17.03 2.66 -2.04
CA ASP A 394 -17.62 1.89 -0.93
C ASP A 394 -16.64 1.55 0.22
N ARG A 395 -15.32 1.56 -0.05
CA ARG A 395 -14.28 1.29 0.96
C ARG A 395 -14.21 2.35 2.07
N THR A 396 -14.51 3.61 1.75
CA THR A 396 -14.37 4.73 2.69
C THR A 396 -15.66 5.10 3.42
N ARG A 397 -16.79 4.51 3.06
CA ARG A 397 -18.07 4.79 3.75
C ARG A 397 -18.03 4.53 5.26
N PRO A 398 -17.55 3.38 5.75
CA PRO A 398 -17.39 3.17 7.19
C PRO A 398 -16.45 4.19 7.84
N GLY A 399 -15.38 4.56 7.16
CA GLY A 399 -14.41 5.54 7.61
C GLY A 399 -14.99 6.95 7.71
N LEU A 400 -15.88 7.33 6.79
CA LEU A 400 -16.59 8.61 6.87
C LEU A 400 -17.42 8.73 8.16
N TRP A 401 -18.16 7.69 8.52
CA TRP A 401 -18.96 7.71 9.74
C TRP A 401 -18.08 7.74 11.00
N ARG A 402 -16.94 7.05 10.98
CA ARG A 402 -15.96 7.14 12.08
C ARG A 402 -15.40 8.56 12.19
N LEU A 403 -15.04 9.17 11.06
CA LEU A 403 -14.52 10.53 11.02
C LEU A 403 -15.53 11.54 11.55
N LEU A 404 -16.80 11.42 11.16
CA LEU A 404 -17.89 12.26 11.67
C LEU A 404 -18.10 12.08 13.19
N ALA A 405 -18.09 10.84 13.66
CA ALA A 405 -18.22 10.53 15.08
C ALA A 405 -17.02 11.06 15.89
N LEU A 406 -15.81 10.93 15.36
CA LEU A 406 -14.59 11.42 15.98
C LEU A 406 -14.56 12.96 16.08
N SER A 407 -15.00 13.63 15.01
CA SER A 407 -15.04 15.09 14.95
C SER A 407 -16.15 15.66 15.86
N GLY A 408 -17.34 15.06 15.88
CA GLY A 408 -18.50 15.64 16.55
C GLY A 408 -18.79 17.09 16.14
N GLY A 409 -18.23 17.55 15.02
CA GLY A 409 -18.27 18.94 14.55
C GLY A 409 -17.09 19.79 15.02
N ALA A 410 -16.18 19.24 15.82
CA ALA A 410 -14.92 19.90 16.21
C ALA A 410 -13.80 19.64 15.19
N PRO A 411 -12.78 20.51 15.12
CA PRO A 411 -11.61 20.29 14.29
C PRO A 411 -10.82 19.05 14.67
N VAL A 412 -10.37 18.28 13.67
CA VAL A 412 -9.57 17.06 13.83
C VAL A 412 -8.31 17.12 12.97
N THR A 413 -7.37 16.21 13.23
CA THR A 413 -6.21 15.95 12.34
C THR A 413 -6.51 14.71 11.51
N VAL A 414 -6.27 14.79 10.20
CA VAL A 414 -6.57 13.70 9.25
C VAL A 414 -5.39 13.47 8.32
N PHE A 415 -4.86 12.26 8.32
CA PHE A 415 -3.91 11.80 7.30
C PHE A 415 -4.65 11.16 6.14
N GLY A 416 -4.20 11.43 4.92
CA GLY A 416 -4.77 10.84 3.74
C GLY A 416 -4.01 11.17 2.47
N GLU A 417 -4.62 10.86 1.34
CA GLU A 417 -4.07 11.11 0.02
C GLU A 417 -4.84 12.26 -0.66
N CYS A 418 -4.14 13.37 -0.91
CA CYS A 418 -4.66 14.54 -1.64
C CYS A 418 -4.34 14.40 -3.12
N GLY A 419 -5.33 14.51 -3.97
CA GLY A 419 -5.19 14.42 -5.42
C GLY A 419 -6.14 15.34 -6.17
N HIS A 420 -6.07 15.32 -7.50
CA HIS A 420 -6.90 16.16 -8.37
C HIS A 420 -8.42 15.89 -8.24
N ARG A 421 -8.81 14.75 -7.68
CA ARG A 421 -10.21 14.38 -7.43
C ARG A 421 -10.68 14.73 -6.02
N GLY A 422 -9.80 15.23 -5.17
CA GLY A 422 -10.07 15.54 -3.77
C GLY A 422 -9.18 14.77 -2.80
N PHE A 423 -9.69 14.48 -1.62
CA PHE A 423 -8.95 13.89 -0.51
C PHE A 423 -9.53 12.54 -0.10
N THR A 424 -8.69 11.52 -0.01
CA THR A 424 -9.04 10.19 0.52
C THR A 424 -8.53 10.08 1.95
N PRO A 425 -9.40 10.15 2.97
CA PRO A 425 -8.98 10.04 4.36
C PRO A 425 -8.60 8.59 4.71
N LEU A 426 -7.47 8.41 5.39
CA LEU A 426 -6.92 7.09 5.75
C LEU A 426 -6.83 6.87 7.26
N ALA A 427 -6.46 7.90 8.02
CA ALA A 427 -6.42 7.89 9.48
C ALA A 427 -6.78 9.26 10.06
N ALA A 428 -7.26 9.28 11.29
CA ALA A 428 -7.58 10.52 11.98
C ALA A 428 -7.21 10.44 13.47
N TRP A 429 -7.06 11.63 14.09
CA TRP A 429 -6.79 11.83 15.51
C TRP A 429 -7.71 12.88 16.08
N SER A 430 -8.31 12.57 17.25
CA SER A 430 -9.04 13.53 18.04
C SER A 430 -8.09 14.44 18.80
N PRO A 431 -8.41 15.72 18.99
CA PRO A 431 -7.67 16.59 19.92
C PRO A 431 -7.64 16.02 21.34
N ASP A 432 -8.70 15.33 21.77
CA ASP A 432 -8.83 14.75 23.11
C ASP A 432 -8.00 13.47 23.30
N ALA A 433 -7.63 12.80 22.21
CA ALA A 433 -6.82 11.59 22.21
C ALA A 433 -5.77 11.61 21.07
N PRO A 434 -4.78 12.53 21.12
CA PRO A 434 -3.85 12.76 20.01
C PRO A 434 -2.87 11.61 19.78
N SER A 435 -2.74 10.67 20.71
CA SER A 435 -1.92 9.46 20.55
C SER A 435 -2.69 8.25 20.02
N GLU A 436 -4.00 8.35 19.83
CA GLU A 436 -4.85 7.27 19.32
C GLU A 436 -5.08 7.46 17.82
N THR A 437 -4.50 6.56 17.03
CA THR A 437 -4.70 6.55 15.57
C THR A 437 -5.96 5.81 15.23
N VAL A 438 -6.97 6.50 14.71
CA VAL A 438 -8.25 5.92 14.28
C VAL A 438 -8.19 5.61 12.78
N PRO A 439 -8.19 4.32 12.34
CA PRO A 439 -8.21 3.96 10.94
C PRO A 439 -9.56 4.31 10.30
N LEU A 440 -9.52 4.88 9.09
CA LEU A 440 -10.70 5.31 8.33
C LEU A 440 -11.02 4.41 7.11
N LEU A 441 -10.32 3.29 6.96
CA LEU A 441 -10.56 2.30 5.90
C LEU A 441 -11.27 1.04 6.42
#